data_10f5db25f3fb20d5bb478643fe389aec
#
_entry.id   10f5db25f3fb20d5bb478643fe389aec
#
_cell.length_a   1.000
_cell.length_b   1.000
_cell.length_c   1.000
_cell.angle_alpha   90.00
_cell.angle_beta   90.00
_cell.angle_gamma   90.00
#
_symmetry.space_group_name_H-M   'P 1'
#
loop_
_entity.id
_entity.type
_entity.pdbx_description
1 polymer ?
#
loop_
_entity_poly.entity_id
_entity_poly.type
_entity_poly.pdbx_seq_one_letter_code
_entity_poly.pdbx_strand_id
1 'polypeptide(L)'
;SLTSSGMLFSYATARSLNTAKKVTEGLNTHFPLIIYNGAFVKDNITEEILIANYFEEDIYDVLRDLFAHEIYPIIYSYQNNIEKFSYIPAKATSGMQTFLNSRKGDKRTNIVTTESELMYGDLFYITCIDKPEKLEPFYHKYKNKYHVVYQEDIYTGEQWLEIMPQKASKAQAALQLKQKLECDRLV
;
A
#
# COMPACT_ATOMS: atom_id res chain seq x y z
N SER A 1 -24.99 -14.15 -15.69
CA SER A 1 -23.75 -13.75 -14.97
C SER A 1 -23.94 -14.00 -13.46
N LEU A 2 -22.88 -14.32 -12.74
CA LEU A 2 -22.97 -14.59 -11.29
C LEU A 2 -23.55 -13.39 -10.50
N THR A 3 -23.32 -12.18 -10.97
CA THR A 3 -23.88 -10.96 -10.39
C THR A 3 -25.40 -10.83 -10.58
N SER A 4 -25.96 -11.37 -11.65
CA SER A 4 -27.43 -11.41 -11.86
C SER A 4 -28.15 -12.42 -10.98
N SER A 5 -27.44 -13.32 -10.30
CA SER A 5 -27.97 -14.26 -9.31
C SER A 5 -27.88 -13.74 -7.86
N GLY A 6 -27.56 -12.46 -7.67
CA GLY A 6 -27.44 -11.85 -6.33
C GLY A 6 -26.05 -12.03 -5.68
N MET A 7 -25.08 -12.58 -6.39
CA MET A 7 -23.71 -12.72 -5.89
C MET A 7 -23.00 -11.36 -5.89
N LEU A 8 -22.50 -10.95 -4.74
CA LEU A 8 -21.69 -9.74 -4.59
C LEU A 8 -20.27 -10.02 -5.06
N PHE A 9 -19.77 -9.24 -6.00
CA PHE A 9 -18.43 -9.40 -6.56
C PHE A 9 -17.54 -8.20 -6.21
N SER A 10 -16.40 -8.48 -5.61
CA SER A 10 -15.33 -7.50 -5.35
C SER A 10 -13.99 -8.10 -5.76
N TYR A 11 -12.96 -7.28 -5.83
CA TYR A 11 -11.59 -7.76 -6.02
C TYR A 11 -10.62 -7.11 -5.03
N ALA A 12 -9.51 -7.81 -4.75
CA ALA A 12 -8.46 -7.34 -3.88
C ALA A 12 -7.13 -7.21 -4.66
N THR A 13 -6.48 -6.07 -4.55
CA THR A 13 -5.26 -5.76 -5.29
C THR A 13 -4.21 -5.04 -4.42
N ALA A 14 -2.93 -5.16 -4.80
CA ALA A 14 -1.85 -4.34 -4.25
C ALA A 14 -1.86 -2.91 -4.82
N ARG A 15 -2.60 -2.66 -5.90
CA ARG A 15 -2.63 -1.37 -6.62
C ARG A 15 -3.43 -0.32 -5.85
N SER A 16 -3.14 0.96 -6.12
CA SER A 16 -4.04 2.06 -5.78
C SER A 16 -5.33 2.00 -6.59
N LEU A 17 -6.37 2.72 -6.17
CA LEU A 17 -7.63 2.79 -6.90
C LEU A 17 -7.42 3.28 -8.34
N ASN A 18 -6.65 4.35 -8.54
CA ASN A 18 -6.34 4.91 -9.87
C ASN A 18 -5.66 3.90 -10.80
N THR A 19 -4.75 3.09 -10.26
CA THR A 19 -4.05 2.08 -11.06
C THR A 19 -4.93 0.85 -11.26
N ALA A 20 -5.75 0.49 -10.29
CA ALA A 20 -6.69 -0.62 -10.38
C ALA A 20 -7.75 -0.35 -11.46
N LYS A 21 -8.36 0.83 -11.47
CA LYS A 21 -9.37 1.22 -12.46
C LYS A 21 -8.89 1.07 -13.89
N LYS A 22 -7.63 1.37 -14.18
CA LYS A 22 -7.05 1.22 -15.53
C LYS A 22 -7.00 -0.23 -16.03
N VAL A 23 -6.78 -1.19 -15.13
CA VAL A 23 -6.66 -2.63 -15.50
C VAL A 23 -7.96 -3.39 -15.33
N THR A 24 -8.96 -2.78 -14.73
CA THR A 24 -10.30 -3.35 -14.51
C THR A 24 -11.37 -2.64 -15.34
N GLU A 25 -10.96 -1.86 -16.33
CA GLU A 25 -11.85 -1.22 -17.26
C GLU A 25 -12.80 -2.26 -17.91
N GLY A 26 -14.10 -2.00 -17.88
CA GLY A 26 -15.14 -2.94 -18.35
C GLY A 26 -15.64 -3.94 -17.29
N LEU A 27 -14.99 -4.06 -16.13
CA LEU A 27 -15.58 -4.75 -14.98
C LEU A 27 -16.59 -3.83 -14.29
N ASN A 28 -17.86 -4.11 -14.52
CA ASN A 28 -18.95 -3.35 -13.88
C ASN A 28 -19.15 -3.85 -12.45
N THR A 29 -18.27 -3.43 -11.53
CA THR A 29 -18.42 -3.73 -10.12
C THR A 29 -19.03 -2.53 -9.40
N HIS A 30 -20.26 -2.71 -8.90
CA HIS A 30 -20.91 -1.73 -8.00
C HIS A 30 -20.51 -1.93 -6.53
N PHE A 31 -19.57 -2.84 -6.27
CA PHE A 31 -19.16 -3.22 -4.93
C PHE A 31 -17.83 -2.57 -4.52
N PRO A 32 -17.63 -2.40 -3.21
CA PRO A 32 -16.39 -1.86 -2.68
C PRO A 32 -15.17 -2.69 -3.10
N LEU A 33 -14.04 -2.01 -3.31
CA LEU A 33 -12.78 -2.59 -3.74
C LEU A 33 -11.77 -2.59 -2.62
N ILE A 34 -11.01 -3.69 -2.51
CA ILE A 34 -9.90 -3.82 -1.59
C ILE A 34 -8.62 -3.43 -2.33
N ILE A 35 -7.99 -2.34 -1.90
CA ILE A 35 -6.80 -1.76 -2.54
C ILE A 35 -5.63 -1.70 -1.56
N TYR A 36 -4.41 -1.46 -2.08
CA TYR A 36 -3.18 -1.40 -1.28
C TYR A 36 -3.02 -2.60 -0.35
N ASN A 37 -3.15 -3.83 -0.90
CA ASN A 37 -3.08 -5.08 -0.15
C ASN A 37 -4.04 -5.16 1.05
N GLY A 38 -5.09 -4.35 1.10
CA GLY A 38 -6.05 -4.32 2.20
C GLY A 38 -5.86 -3.15 3.17
N ALA A 39 -4.98 -2.19 2.87
CA ALA A 39 -4.92 -0.95 3.65
C ALA A 39 -6.25 -0.19 3.57
N PHE A 40 -6.93 -0.25 2.42
CA PHE A 40 -8.24 0.37 2.27
C PHE A 40 -9.26 -0.54 1.61
N VAL A 41 -10.52 -0.37 2.03
CA VAL A 41 -11.70 -0.75 1.27
C VAL A 41 -12.40 0.54 0.86
N LYS A 42 -12.57 0.74 -0.45
CA LYS A 42 -13.21 1.94 -1.00
C LYS A 42 -14.46 1.58 -1.80
N ASP A 43 -15.47 2.44 -1.70
CA ASP A 43 -16.58 2.41 -2.65
C ASP A 43 -16.05 2.65 -4.07
N ASN A 44 -16.48 1.83 -5.02
CA ASN A 44 -15.98 1.89 -6.39
C ASN A 44 -16.57 3.05 -7.21
N ILE A 45 -17.70 3.61 -6.78
CA ILE A 45 -18.42 4.67 -7.46
C ILE A 45 -18.08 6.03 -6.86
N THR A 46 -18.26 6.15 -5.54
CA THR A 46 -18.06 7.42 -4.80
C THR A 46 -16.63 7.66 -4.41
N GLU A 47 -15.78 6.60 -4.44
CA GLU A 47 -14.39 6.59 -3.96
C GLU A 47 -14.25 6.85 -2.45
N GLU A 48 -15.36 6.83 -1.72
CA GLU A 48 -15.36 6.98 -0.27
C GLU A 48 -14.59 5.84 0.39
N ILE A 49 -13.83 6.17 1.43
CA ILE A 49 -13.12 5.18 2.24
C ILE A 49 -14.11 4.55 3.22
N LEU A 50 -14.41 3.27 3.02
CA LEU A 50 -15.33 2.51 3.87
C LEU A 50 -14.60 1.84 5.04
N ILE A 51 -13.34 1.45 4.84
CA ILE A 51 -12.45 0.85 5.83
C ILE A 51 -11.05 1.38 5.56
N ALA A 52 -10.38 1.86 6.60
CA ALA A 52 -9.00 2.29 6.57
C ALA A 52 -8.19 1.56 7.64
N ASN A 53 -7.02 1.06 7.26
CA ASN A 53 -6.03 0.50 8.16
C ASN A 53 -4.78 1.37 8.07
N TYR A 54 -4.68 2.36 8.96
CA TYR A 54 -3.49 3.19 9.13
C TYR A 54 -2.52 2.56 10.11
N PHE A 55 -1.25 2.98 10.04
CA PHE A 55 -0.28 2.66 11.08
C PHE A 55 -0.61 3.39 12.38
N GLU A 56 -0.24 2.80 13.48
CA GLU A 56 -0.19 3.44 14.80
C GLU A 56 1.17 4.14 14.99
N GLU A 57 1.31 4.90 16.08
CA GLU A 57 2.52 5.72 16.33
C GLU A 57 3.84 4.94 16.39
N ASP A 58 3.78 3.66 16.70
CA ASP A 58 4.95 2.77 16.77
C ASP A 58 5.67 2.56 15.42
N ILE A 59 5.03 2.95 14.31
CA ILE A 59 5.66 2.93 12.98
C ILE A 59 6.82 3.93 12.88
N TYR A 60 6.79 5.02 13.64
CA TYR A 60 7.88 5.99 13.63
C TYR A 60 9.20 5.42 14.17
N ASP A 61 9.15 4.42 15.07
CA ASP A 61 10.35 3.70 15.52
C ASP A 61 10.93 2.84 14.40
N VAL A 62 10.06 2.21 13.60
CA VAL A 62 10.49 1.45 12.41
C VAL A 62 11.15 2.37 11.39
N LEU A 63 10.57 3.54 11.13
CA LEU A 63 11.14 4.50 10.18
C LEU A 63 12.49 5.03 10.65
N ARG A 64 12.61 5.38 11.94
CA ARG A 64 13.90 5.78 12.53
C ARG A 64 14.95 4.69 12.41
N ASP A 65 14.56 3.43 12.61
CA ASP A 65 15.45 2.28 12.46
C ASP A 65 15.91 2.10 10.99
N LEU A 66 15.00 2.25 10.03
CA LEU A 66 15.35 2.22 8.61
C LEU A 66 16.32 3.35 8.25
N PHE A 67 16.06 4.58 8.68
CA PHE A 67 16.92 5.73 8.41
C PHE A 67 18.31 5.58 9.02
N ALA A 68 18.41 5.04 10.25
CA ALA A 68 19.69 4.75 10.90
C ALA A 68 20.57 3.75 10.11
N HIS A 69 19.95 2.93 9.25
CA HIS A 69 20.63 2.01 8.35
C HIS A 69 20.68 2.50 6.90
N GLU A 70 20.46 3.80 6.70
CA GLU A 70 20.47 4.44 5.38
C GLU A 70 19.48 3.80 4.37
N ILE A 71 18.32 3.33 4.87
CA ILE A 71 17.22 2.87 4.05
C ILE A 71 16.14 3.94 4.09
N TYR A 72 15.91 4.58 2.93
CA TYR A 72 14.93 5.65 2.77
C TYR A 72 13.78 5.16 1.90
N PRO A 73 12.62 4.83 2.51
CA PRO A 73 11.48 4.27 1.77
C PRO A 73 10.71 5.31 0.98
N ILE A 74 9.87 4.82 0.07
CA ILE A 74 8.71 5.54 -0.41
C ILE A 74 7.60 5.33 0.63
N ILE A 75 7.04 6.42 1.16
CA ILE A 75 5.99 6.37 2.18
C ILE A 75 4.69 6.89 1.61
N TYR A 76 3.65 6.09 1.73
CA TYR A 76 2.30 6.46 1.32
C TYR A 76 1.52 6.94 2.54
N SER A 77 0.91 8.11 2.40
CA SER A 77 0.12 8.74 3.46
C SER A 77 -1.07 9.51 2.92
N TYR A 78 -2.05 9.75 3.77
CA TYR A 78 -3.03 10.80 3.55
C TYR A 78 -2.57 12.09 4.23
N GLN A 79 -2.50 13.17 3.47
CA GLN A 79 -2.11 14.50 3.95
C GLN A 79 -3.25 15.45 3.63
N ASN A 80 -3.94 15.97 4.65
CA ASN A 80 -5.15 16.78 4.48
C ASN A 80 -6.18 16.13 3.55
N ASN A 81 -6.47 14.85 3.75
CA ASN A 81 -7.37 14.02 2.93
C ASN A 81 -6.92 13.81 1.47
N ILE A 82 -5.68 14.12 1.13
CA ILE A 82 -5.10 13.87 -0.20
C ILE A 82 -4.08 12.73 -0.10
N GLU A 83 -4.30 11.69 -0.89
CA GLU A 83 -3.36 10.56 -1.01
C GLU A 83 -2.04 11.03 -1.63
N LYS A 84 -0.94 10.77 -0.95
CA LYS A 84 0.42 11.07 -1.39
C LYS A 84 1.33 9.85 -1.27
N PHE A 85 2.35 9.79 -2.13
CA PHE A 85 3.55 9.00 -1.87
C PHE A 85 4.76 9.91 -1.85
N SER A 86 5.45 9.90 -0.72
CA SER A 86 6.55 10.80 -0.41
C SER A 86 7.87 10.07 -0.51
N TYR A 87 8.90 10.75 -1.02
CA TYR A 87 10.27 10.22 -1.07
C TYR A 87 11.30 11.36 -1.09
N ILE A 88 12.54 11.04 -0.72
CA ILE A 88 13.69 11.95 -0.76
C ILE A 88 14.54 11.61 -1.99
N PRO A 89 14.56 12.43 -3.06
CA PRO A 89 15.28 12.11 -4.30
C PRO A 89 16.77 11.84 -4.11
N ALA A 90 17.42 12.61 -3.24
CA ALA A 90 18.85 12.46 -2.94
C ALA A 90 19.21 11.13 -2.25
N LYS A 91 18.21 10.39 -1.77
CA LYS A 91 18.35 9.11 -1.07
C LYS A 91 17.78 7.93 -1.88
N ALA A 92 17.25 8.19 -3.07
CA ALA A 92 16.64 7.16 -3.88
C ALA A 92 17.68 6.21 -4.49
N THR A 93 17.49 4.90 -4.27
CA THR A 93 18.28 3.85 -4.91
C THR A 93 17.99 3.76 -6.41
N SER A 94 18.79 3.01 -7.17
CA SER A 94 18.53 2.76 -8.60
C SER A 94 17.16 2.13 -8.83
N GLY A 95 16.79 1.14 -8.02
CA GLY A 95 15.48 0.48 -8.09
C GLY A 95 14.34 1.44 -7.80
N MET A 96 14.49 2.29 -6.76
CA MET A 96 13.51 3.35 -6.48
C MET A 96 13.37 4.32 -7.66
N GLN A 97 14.46 4.73 -8.29
CA GLN A 97 14.44 5.64 -9.44
C GLN A 97 13.69 5.01 -10.62
N THR A 98 13.93 3.72 -10.89
CA THR A 98 13.21 2.97 -11.92
C THR A 98 11.70 2.96 -11.64
N PHE A 99 11.30 2.65 -10.40
CA PHE A 99 9.90 2.70 -9.99
C PHE A 99 9.29 4.11 -10.12
N LEU A 100 9.97 5.13 -9.62
CA LEU A 100 9.51 6.52 -9.66
C LEU A 100 9.38 7.05 -11.10
N ASN A 101 10.28 6.67 -11.99
CA ASN A 101 10.21 7.01 -13.41
C ASN A 101 8.96 6.41 -14.08
N SER A 102 8.54 5.20 -13.67
CA SER A 102 7.29 4.59 -14.14
C SER A 102 6.03 5.32 -13.67
N ARG A 103 6.16 6.19 -12.66
CA ARG A 103 5.10 7.00 -12.04
C ARG A 103 5.18 8.48 -12.42
N LYS A 104 5.99 8.84 -13.41
CA LYS A 104 6.12 10.23 -13.86
C LYS A 104 4.76 10.83 -14.23
N GLY A 105 4.44 11.98 -13.65
CA GLY A 105 3.15 12.65 -13.83
C GLY A 105 2.03 12.17 -12.89
N ASP A 106 2.29 11.25 -11.97
CA ASP A 106 1.32 10.87 -10.94
C ASP A 106 1.12 12.03 -9.96
N LYS A 107 -0.11 12.52 -9.84
CA LYS A 107 -0.49 13.67 -8.99
C LYS A 107 -0.30 13.42 -7.48
N ARG A 108 -0.10 12.16 -7.09
CA ARG A 108 0.17 11.78 -5.69
C ARG A 108 1.63 11.98 -5.32
N THR A 109 2.51 12.20 -6.30
CA THR A 109 3.94 12.41 -6.06
C THR A 109 4.16 13.58 -5.11
N ASN A 110 4.92 13.34 -4.03
CA ASN A 110 5.30 14.34 -3.06
C ASN A 110 6.81 14.24 -2.80
N ILE A 111 7.56 15.19 -3.35
CA ILE A 111 9.00 15.28 -3.18
C ILE A 111 9.29 16.03 -1.89
N VAL A 112 10.07 15.42 -1.02
CA VAL A 112 10.46 15.97 0.27
C VAL A 112 11.99 15.96 0.43
N THR A 113 12.50 16.68 1.42
CA THR A 113 13.94 16.86 1.63
C THR A 113 14.41 16.35 2.98
N THR A 114 13.50 16.17 3.93
CA THR A 114 13.81 15.78 5.30
C THR A 114 13.03 14.52 5.72
N GLU A 115 13.56 13.81 6.72
CA GLU A 115 12.91 12.64 7.30
C GLU A 115 11.58 13.00 7.98
N SER A 116 11.50 14.18 8.62
CA SER A 116 10.26 14.65 9.25
C SER A 116 9.14 14.90 8.23
N GLU A 117 9.47 15.46 7.07
CA GLU A 117 8.51 15.63 5.97
C GLU A 117 8.09 14.27 5.38
N LEU A 118 9.03 13.31 5.33
CA LEU A 118 8.73 11.96 4.85
C LEU A 118 7.76 11.22 5.76
N MET A 119 7.78 11.50 7.06
CA MET A 119 6.93 10.91 8.10
C MET A 119 5.60 11.66 8.31
N TYR A 120 5.25 12.64 7.46
CA TYR A 120 4.07 13.49 7.66
C TYR A 120 2.77 12.84 7.13
N GLY A 121 1.69 13.01 7.90
CA GLY A 121 0.33 12.56 7.57
C GLY A 121 -0.03 11.19 8.15
N ASP A 122 -1.19 10.67 7.76
CA ASP A 122 -1.69 9.37 8.19
C ASP A 122 -1.06 8.27 7.32
N LEU A 123 -0.01 7.63 7.83
CA LEU A 123 0.77 6.64 7.10
C LEU A 123 0.02 5.32 6.97
N PHE A 124 0.09 4.67 5.79
CA PHE A 124 -0.59 3.41 5.55
C PHE A 124 0.21 2.36 4.76
N TYR A 125 1.29 2.76 4.10
CA TYR A 125 2.11 1.85 3.29
C TYR A 125 3.54 2.36 3.16
N ILE A 126 4.50 1.48 3.34
CA ILE A 126 5.93 1.78 3.25
C ILE A 126 6.54 0.81 2.25
N THR A 127 7.30 1.33 1.29
CA THR A 127 7.99 0.54 0.27
C THR A 127 9.47 0.86 0.28
N CYS A 128 10.31 -0.12 0.61
CA CYS A 128 11.75 -0.06 0.46
C CYS A 128 12.15 -0.86 -0.79
N ILE A 129 13.01 -0.29 -1.62
CA ILE A 129 13.59 -0.96 -2.80
C ILE A 129 15.09 -0.78 -2.69
N ASP A 130 15.80 -1.85 -2.34
CA ASP A 130 17.26 -1.85 -2.13
C ASP A 130 17.77 -3.29 -2.29
N LYS A 131 19.04 -3.51 -2.00
CA LYS A 131 19.67 -4.82 -2.08
C LYS A 131 19.09 -5.81 -1.07
N PRO A 132 18.99 -7.11 -1.42
CA PRO A 132 18.44 -8.15 -0.53
C PRO A 132 19.09 -8.17 0.85
N GLU A 133 20.42 -8.14 0.89
CA GLU A 133 21.19 -8.20 2.13
C GLU A 133 20.94 -7.01 3.07
N LYS A 134 20.46 -5.89 2.54
CA LYS A 134 20.10 -4.70 3.30
C LYS A 134 18.68 -4.78 3.86
N LEU A 135 17.76 -5.39 3.12
CA LEU A 135 16.34 -5.43 3.46
C LEU A 135 15.94 -6.67 4.26
N GLU A 136 16.59 -7.80 4.06
CA GLU A 136 16.25 -9.07 4.72
C GLU A 136 16.23 -9.00 6.27
N PRO A 137 17.19 -8.32 6.95
CA PRO A 137 17.16 -8.17 8.40
C PRO A 137 15.88 -7.48 8.90
N PHE A 138 15.38 -6.50 8.16
CA PHE A 138 14.14 -5.76 8.50
C PHE A 138 12.90 -6.61 8.29
N TYR A 139 12.86 -7.43 7.24
CA TYR A 139 11.82 -8.42 7.08
C TYR A 139 11.73 -9.33 8.32
N HIS A 140 12.85 -9.93 8.73
CA HIS A 140 12.87 -10.81 9.91
C HIS A 140 12.49 -10.10 11.19
N LYS A 141 12.89 -8.85 11.34
CA LYS A 141 12.61 -8.02 12.53
C LYS A 141 11.13 -7.67 12.66
N TYR A 142 10.46 -7.36 11.54
CA TYR A 142 9.13 -6.74 11.58
C TYR A 142 7.97 -7.64 11.14
N LYS A 143 8.22 -8.79 10.50
CA LYS A 143 7.18 -9.68 9.94
C LYS A 143 6.14 -10.21 10.94
N ASN A 144 6.45 -10.23 12.24
CA ASN A 144 5.53 -10.68 13.27
C ASN A 144 4.66 -9.54 13.85
N LYS A 145 5.06 -8.30 13.63
CA LYS A 145 4.37 -7.11 14.17
C LYS A 145 3.50 -6.44 13.12
N TYR A 146 3.92 -6.47 11.88
CA TYR A 146 3.25 -5.84 10.74
C TYR A 146 2.93 -6.88 9.66
N HIS A 147 2.07 -6.51 8.73
CA HIS A 147 1.97 -7.27 7.47
C HIS A 147 3.13 -6.87 6.57
N VAL A 148 4.11 -7.75 6.45
CA VAL A 148 5.34 -7.49 5.69
C VAL A 148 5.42 -8.42 4.49
N VAL A 149 5.65 -7.85 3.32
CA VAL A 149 5.93 -8.57 2.08
C VAL A 149 7.40 -8.35 1.71
N TYR A 150 8.13 -9.43 1.48
CA TYR A 150 9.51 -9.41 1.04
C TYR A 150 9.62 -10.25 -0.23
N GLN A 151 9.86 -9.61 -1.34
CA GLN A 151 9.85 -10.28 -2.64
C GLN A 151 10.76 -9.60 -3.65
N GLU A 152 11.32 -10.38 -4.56
CA GLU A 152 11.97 -9.87 -5.75
C GLU A 152 10.93 -9.50 -6.79
N ASP A 153 11.07 -8.32 -7.41
CA ASP A 153 10.23 -7.92 -8.52
C ASP A 153 10.59 -8.72 -9.78
N ILE A 154 9.62 -9.45 -10.31
CA ILE A 154 9.81 -10.37 -11.44
C ILE A 154 10.19 -9.67 -12.77
N TYR A 155 10.00 -8.35 -12.87
CA TYR A 155 10.29 -7.59 -14.08
C TYR A 155 11.64 -6.90 -14.02
N THR A 156 12.05 -6.42 -12.83
CA THR A 156 13.27 -5.62 -12.67
C THR A 156 14.38 -6.36 -11.92
N GLY A 157 14.06 -7.46 -11.21
CA GLY A 157 15.00 -8.18 -10.35
C GLY A 157 15.36 -7.41 -9.07
N GLU A 158 14.70 -6.30 -8.79
CA GLU A 158 14.94 -5.49 -7.59
C GLU A 158 14.26 -6.11 -6.38
N GLN A 159 14.93 -6.07 -5.23
CA GLN A 159 14.33 -6.56 -3.98
C GLN A 159 13.42 -5.50 -3.36
N TRP A 160 12.23 -5.92 -3.01
CA TRP A 160 11.21 -5.10 -2.38
C TRP A 160 10.93 -5.58 -0.96
N LEU A 161 10.82 -4.63 -0.05
CA LEU A 161 10.28 -4.83 1.29
C LEU A 161 9.12 -3.85 1.46
N GLU A 162 7.92 -4.40 1.60
CA GLU A 162 6.70 -3.61 1.81
C GLU A 162 6.20 -3.84 3.23
N ILE A 163 5.97 -2.77 3.98
CA ILE A 163 5.47 -2.83 5.36
C ILE A 163 4.11 -2.14 5.37
N MET A 164 3.13 -2.83 5.94
CA MET A 164 1.74 -2.38 6.07
C MET A 164 1.26 -2.62 7.51
N PRO A 165 0.21 -1.91 7.96
CA PRO A 165 -0.45 -2.24 9.22
C PRO A 165 -0.81 -3.73 9.31
N GLN A 166 -0.75 -4.32 10.47
CA GLN A 166 -0.99 -5.76 10.65
C GLN A 166 -2.35 -6.22 10.08
N LYS A 167 -3.37 -5.36 10.17
CA LYS A 167 -4.72 -5.63 9.63
C LYS A 167 -4.82 -5.41 8.12
N ALA A 168 -3.85 -4.78 7.49
CA ALA A 168 -3.83 -4.48 6.06
C ALA A 168 -3.36 -5.70 5.26
N SER A 169 -4.19 -6.72 5.18
CA SER A 169 -4.01 -7.84 4.25
C SER A 169 -5.29 -8.06 3.44
N LYS A 170 -5.16 -8.60 2.23
CA LYS A 170 -6.32 -8.91 1.37
C LYS A 170 -7.34 -9.80 2.10
N ALA A 171 -6.86 -10.78 2.87
CA ALA A 171 -7.72 -11.69 3.62
C ALA A 171 -8.46 -10.97 4.76
N GLN A 172 -7.75 -10.17 5.56
CA GLN A 172 -8.37 -9.41 6.64
C GLN A 172 -9.36 -8.36 6.12
N ALA A 173 -9.00 -7.64 5.07
CA ALA A 173 -9.89 -6.66 4.43
C ALA A 173 -11.15 -7.34 3.84
N ALA A 174 -11.02 -8.53 3.27
CA ALA A 174 -12.17 -9.30 2.80
C ALA A 174 -13.11 -9.72 3.95
N LEU A 175 -12.55 -10.11 5.09
CA LEU A 175 -13.35 -10.41 6.30
C LEU A 175 -14.04 -9.15 6.86
N GLN A 176 -13.33 -8.02 6.92
CA GLN A 176 -13.90 -6.74 7.33
C GLN A 176 -15.03 -6.29 6.39
N LEU A 177 -14.82 -6.46 5.07
CA LEU A 177 -15.85 -6.14 4.07
C LEU A 177 -17.05 -7.07 4.18
N LYS A 178 -16.85 -8.37 4.37
CA LYS A 178 -17.92 -9.34 4.62
C LYS A 178 -18.80 -8.89 5.80
N GLN A 179 -18.16 -8.51 6.92
CA GLN A 179 -18.88 -8.05 8.12
C GLN A 179 -19.65 -6.75 7.83
N LYS A 180 -19.02 -5.80 7.13
CA LYS A 180 -19.64 -4.51 6.80
C LYS A 180 -20.84 -4.64 5.87
N LEU A 181 -20.83 -5.62 4.97
CA LEU A 181 -21.91 -5.91 4.03
C LEU A 181 -22.91 -6.94 4.56
N GLU A 182 -22.75 -7.41 5.81
CA GLU A 182 -23.60 -8.42 6.45
C GLU A 182 -23.76 -9.70 5.61
N CYS A 183 -22.70 -10.11 4.90
CA CYS A 183 -22.70 -11.29 4.04
C CYS A 183 -22.51 -12.57 4.86
N ASP A 184 -23.29 -13.62 4.58
CA ASP A 184 -23.20 -14.92 5.26
C ASP A 184 -21.93 -15.70 4.88
N ARG A 185 -21.51 -15.63 3.62
CA ARG A 185 -20.40 -16.40 3.07
C ARG A 185 -19.42 -15.55 2.30
N LEU A 186 -18.15 -15.96 2.37
CA LEU A 186 -17.07 -15.53 1.48
C LEU A 186 -16.69 -16.74 0.60
N VAL A 187 -16.55 -16.55 -0.68
CA VAL A 187 -16.22 -17.62 -1.67
C VAL A 187 -14.95 -17.24 -2.41
#